data_16541cbb553895c634d4d4a1e57741c8
#
_entry.id   16541cbb553895c634d4d4a1e57741c8
#
_cell.length_a   1.000
_cell.length_b   1.000
_cell.length_c   1.000
_cell.angle_alpha   90.00
_cell.angle_beta   90.00
_cell.angle_gamma   90.00
#
_symmetry.space_group_name_H-M   'P 1'
#
loop_
_entity.id
_entity.type
_entity.pdbx_description
1 polymer ?
#
loop_
_entity_poly.entity_id
_entity_poly.type
_entity_poly.pdbx_seq_one_letter_code
_entity_poly.pdbx_strand_id
1 'polypeptide(L)'
;MLWAFNRPAKALPTMVHLGYTNCAVCHISPQGGGLLNAYGRSIDLAQSFRGGDYQPSTNKFVKWLSWDDRITQDVRNVTQGQLSTATDEPTIGTVRARFMYRNATELGKGWRLSAVVNGENRSVKRPNLSYEPPIQPEEVYLTSALVSYRPKSTLEFSAGRDPLPSGVNNPDLTTYIRARNKYGYYDAPVQLKMFWWGKHYQINPYAFGPSGTEPTGAKESGGGSLAEFYLLGKHTTTVLGVNTLHGEASTLHRTMVGPYLRLGLRSWGILAEHDITNRSLTASPTSFLQHASYAQLFWYPREWLLISAIGEQLQTQRPFQEHLIAGRFEVTSRFSNHITLGVTSRFQENMISSQFAPSVALQLALKTVQ
;
A
#
# COMPACT_ATOMS: atom_id res chain seq x y z
N MET A 1 9.15 35.00 -21.64
CA MET A 1 8.43 33.77 -22.02
C MET A 1 8.65 32.74 -20.93
N LEU A 2 7.76 32.70 -19.92
CA LEU A 2 7.83 31.80 -18.76
C LEU A 2 7.17 30.48 -19.16
N TRP A 3 7.96 29.46 -19.43
CA TRP A 3 7.47 28.07 -19.53
C TRP A 3 7.07 27.61 -18.13
N ALA A 4 5.80 27.72 -17.84
CA ALA A 4 5.21 27.01 -16.69
C ALA A 4 5.24 25.52 -17.02
N PHE A 5 6.25 24.82 -16.53
CA PHE A 5 6.26 23.36 -16.52
C PHE A 5 5.17 22.88 -15.55
N ASN A 6 4.00 22.59 -16.07
CA ASN A 6 3.02 21.79 -15.39
C ASN A 6 3.64 20.41 -15.18
N ARG A 7 4.06 20.11 -13.96
CA ARG A 7 4.66 18.83 -13.59
C ARG A 7 3.55 17.86 -13.21
N PRO A 8 3.44 16.73 -13.91
CA PRO A 8 2.44 15.72 -13.62
C PRO A 8 2.81 14.85 -12.41
N ALA A 9 1.83 14.33 -11.70
CA ALA A 9 1.96 13.63 -10.43
C ALA A 9 1.43 12.20 -10.44
N LYS A 10 2.04 11.34 -9.66
CA LYS A 10 1.66 9.94 -9.40
C LYS A 10 1.25 9.75 -7.95
N ALA A 11 0.29 8.87 -7.74
CA ALA A 11 -0.21 8.56 -6.43
C ALA A 11 0.48 7.34 -5.77
N LEU A 12 1.78 7.32 -5.80
CA LEU A 12 2.63 6.45 -4.98
C LEU A 12 3.19 7.27 -3.81
N PRO A 13 3.64 6.68 -2.70
CA PRO A 13 4.30 7.43 -1.63
C PRO A 13 5.47 8.29 -2.13
N THR A 14 6.14 7.84 -3.20
CA THR A 14 7.19 8.57 -3.91
C THR A 14 6.72 9.87 -4.57
N MET A 15 5.38 10.09 -4.70
CA MET A 15 4.83 11.33 -5.24
C MET A 15 5.11 12.57 -4.40
N VAL A 16 5.58 12.39 -3.18
CA VAL A 16 6.07 13.46 -2.34
C VAL A 16 7.14 14.32 -3.03
N HIS A 17 7.92 13.75 -3.97
CA HIS A 17 8.94 14.49 -4.72
C HIS A 17 8.36 15.55 -5.68
N LEU A 18 7.09 15.42 -6.06
CA LEU A 18 6.34 16.38 -6.87
C LEU A 18 5.50 17.36 -6.03
N GLY A 19 5.56 17.25 -4.71
CA GLY A 19 4.83 18.11 -3.80
C GLY A 19 3.46 17.56 -3.37
N TYR A 20 3.11 16.32 -3.73
CA TYR A 20 1.84 15.73 -3.31
C TYR A 20 1.98 15.04 -1.96
N THR A 21 1.31 15.61 -0.98
CA THR A 21 1.29 15.09 0.39
C THR A 21 0.04 14.26 0.67
N ASN A 22 -1.09 14.57 0.01
CA ASN A 22 -2.37 13.93 0.25
C ASN A 22 -2.74 12.99 -0.89
N CYS A 23 -3.06 11.74 -0.57
CA CYS A 23 -3.45 10.71 -1.53
C CYS A 23 -4.78 11.02 -2.25
N ALA A 24 -5.71 11.74 -1.61
CA ALA A 24 -7.01 12.11 -2.18
C ALA A 24 -6.92 13.05 -3.40
N VAL A 25 -5.77 13.67 -3.65
CA VAL A 25 -5.55 14.49 -4.86
C VAL A 25 -5.63 13.64 -6.13
N CYS A 26 -5.10 12.43 -6.10
CA CYS A 26 -5.02 11.53 -7.26
C CYS A 26 -5.91 10.29 -7.13
N HIS A 27 -6.18 9.85 -5.89
CA HIS A 27 -7.01 8.68 -5.63
C HIS A 27 -8.43 9.04 -5.24
N ILE A 28 -9.33 8.10 -5.55
CA ILE A 28 -10.72 8.15 -5.07
C ILE A 28 -10.74 7.94 -3.55
N SER A 29 -9.96 6.98 -3.04
CA SER A 29 -9.80 6.77 -1.59
C SER A 29 -8.76 7.72 -0.99
N PRO A 30 -9.06 8.44 0.09
CA PRO A 30 -8.10 9.29 0.79
C PRO A 30 -6.90 8.54 1.38
N GLN A 31 -7.04 7.24 1.62
CA GLN A 31 -5.94 6.39 2.10
C GLN A 31 -4.91 6.12 1.01
N GLY A 32 -5.23 6.43 -0.26
CA GLY A 32 -4.41 6.07 -1.41
C GLY A 32 -4.63 4.61 -1.83
N GLY A 33 -3.88 4.17 -2.84
CA GLY A 33 -4.11 2.87 -3.47
C GLY A 33 -5.40 2.85 -4.30
N GLY A 34 -5.70 1.73 -4.92
CA GLY A 34 -6.94 1.55 -5.66
C GLY A 34 -7.09 2.47 -6.89
N LEU A 35 -8.32 2.95 -7.10
CA LEU A 35 -8.72 3.73 -8.27
C LEU A 35 -8.16 5.15 -8.25
N LEU A 36 -7.81 5.63 -9.45
CA LEU A 36 -7.44 7.01 -9.69
C LEU A 36 -8.70 7.83 -10.06
N ASN A 37 -8.81 9.04 -9.54
CA ASN A 37 -9.77 10.03 -10.04
C ASN A 37 -9.30 10.59 -11.40
N ALA A 38 -10.09 11.47 -12.04
CA ALA A 38 -9.76 12.01 -13.35
C ALA A 38 -8.38 12.70 -13.37
N TYR A 39 -8.06 13.48 -12.34
CA TYR A 39 -6.76 14.13 -12.20
C TYR A 39 -5.63 13.09 -12.08
N GLY A 40 -5.78 12.08 -11.22
CA GLY A 40 -4.80 11.01 -11.06
C GLY A 40 -4.56 10.21 -12.35
N ARG A 41 -5.60 10.01 -13.18
CA ARG A 41 -5.46 9.36 -14.50
C ARG A 41 -4.66 10.21 -15.48
N SER A 42 -4.91 11.50 -15.54
CA SER A 42 -4.12 12.43 -16.35
C SER A 42 -2.64 12.41 -15.97
N ILE A 43 -2.37 12.42 -14.67
CA ILE A 43 -1.03 12.32 -14.12
C ILE A 43 -0.36 10.98 -14.48
N ASP A 44 -1.07 9.87 -14.33
CA ASP A 44 -0.56 8.53 -14.64
C ASP A 44 -0.16 8.39 -16.10
N LEU A 45 -0.95 8.95 -17.00
CA LEU A 45 -0.65 8.97 -18.44
C LEU A 45 0.54 9.89 -18.75
N ALA A 46 0.55 11.11 -18.24
CA ALA A 46 1.62 12.08 -18.48
C ALA A 46 2.99 11.59 -18.00
N GLN A 47 3.02 10.71 -17.01
CA GLN A 47 4.25 10.09 -16.48
C GLN A 47 4.60 8.75 -17.12
N SER A 48 3.95 8.33 -18.17
CA SER A 48 4.33 7.15 -18.93
C SER A 48 5.31 7.52 -20.06
N PHE A 49 6.10 6.53 -20.52
CA PHE A 49 7.04 6.73 -21.63
C PHE A 49 6.33 7.23 -22.90
N ARG A 50 5.13 6.72 -23.18
CA ARG A 50 4.32 7.19 -24.32
C ARG A 50 3.66 8.53 -24.08
N GLY A 51 3.58 9.00 -22.84
CA GLY A 51 3.04 10.32 -22.50
C GLY A 51 1.62 10.58 -23.00
N GLY A 52 1.09 11.73 -22.68
CA GLY A 52 -0.18 12.24 -23.19
C GLY A 52 -1.11 12.77 -22.11
N ASP A 53 -2.27 13.29 -22.56
CA ASP A 53 -3.36 13.72 -21.69
C ASP A 53 -4.46 12.67 -21.67
N TYR A 54 -4.97 12.37 -20.50
CA TYR A 54 -6.12 11.50 -20.36
C TYR A 54 -7.35 12.17 -20.99
N GLN A 55 -7.96 11.48 -21.96
CA GLN A 55 -9.22 11.89 -22.57
C GLN A 55 -10.31 10.91 -22.16
N PRO A 56 -11.40 11.37 -21.53
CA PRO A 56 -12.56 10.53 -21.26
C PRO A 56 -13.09 9.92 -22.57
N SER A 57 -13.53 8.67 -22.52
CA SER A 57 -14.09 8.03 -23.70
C SER A 57 -15.38 8.72 -24.15
N THR A 58 -15.46 9.01 -25.44
CA THR A 58 -16.70 9.52 -26.08
C THR A 58 -17.60 8.38 -26.58
N ASN A 59 -17.17 7.13 -26.46
CA ASN A 59 -17.93 5.97 -26.90
C ASN A 59 -19.20 5.80 -26.06
N LYS A 60 -20.37 5.72 -26.70
CA LYS A 60 -21.68 5.59 -26.06
C LYS A 60 -21.79 4.35 -25.17
N PHE A 61 -21.18 3.23 -25.59
CA PHE A 61 -21.17 1.99 -24.81
C PHE A 61 -20.35 2.12 -23.52
N VAL A 62 -19.19 2.78 -23.60
CA VAL A 62 -18.36 3.07 -22.43
C VAL A 62 -19.08 4.03 -21.47
N LYS A 63 -19.74 5.07 -21.98
CA LYS A 63 -20.56 5.97 -21.17
C LYS A 63 -21.71 5.25 -20.50
N TRP A 64 -22.39 4.35 -21.20
CA TRP A 64 -23.43 3.53 -20.60
C TRP A 64 -22.89 2.62 -19.51
N LEU A 65 -21.75 1.94 -19.72
CA LEU A 65 -21.08 1.12 -18.69
C LEU A 65 -20.62 1.94 -17.49
N SER A 66 -20.25 3.21 -17.69
CA SER A 66 -19.80 4.11 -16.63
C SER A 66 -20.97 4.87 -15.97
N TRP A 67 -22.21 4.57 -16.36
CA TRP A 67 -23.41 5.27 -15.87
C TRP A 67 -23.22 6.80 -15.90
N ASP A 68 -22.94 7.32 -17.10
CA ASP A 68 -22.64 8.73 -17.34
C ASP A 68 -21.53 9.28 -16.41
N ASP A 69 -20.39 8.59 -16.40
CA ASP A 69 -19.19 8.90 -15.63
C ASP A 69 -19.31 8.83 -14.09
N ARG A 70 -20.43 8.32 -13.58
CA ARG A 70 -20.59 8.07 -12.13
C ARG A 70 -19.82 6.86 -11.64
N ILE A 71 -19.56 5.89 -12.52
CA ILE A 71 -18.80 4.69 -12.20
C ILE A 71 -17.39 4.83 -12.74
N THR A 72 -16.40 4.82 -11.85
CA THR A 72 -14.99 4.67 -12.19
C THR A 72 -14.57 3.23 -11.92
N GLN A 73 -14.02 2.55 -12.92
CA GLN A 73 -13.60 1.16 -12.77
C GLN A 73 -12.30 0.89 -13.50
N ASP A 74 -11.53 -0.05 -13.01
CA ASP A 74 -10.39 -0.60 -13.72
C ASP A 74 -10.19 -2.10 -13.42
N VAL A 75 -9.52 -2.76 -14.34
CA VAL A 75 -9.03 -4.13 -14.18
C VAL A 75 -7.52 -4.09 -14.27
N ARG A 76 -6.86 -4.69 -13.30
CA ARG A 76 -5.40 -4.77 -13.27
C ARG A 76 -4.96 -6.22 -13.13
N ASN A 77 -4.03 -6.62 -13.98
CA ASN A 77 -3.27 -7.85 -13.81
C ASN A 77 -1.83 -7.53 -13.45
N VAL A 78 -1.29 -8.20 -12.45
CA VAL A 78 0.13 -8.12 -12.08
C VAL A 78 0.67 -9.53 -12.10
N THR A 79 1.57 -9.80 -13.05
CA THR A 79 2.27 -11.08 -13.16
C THR A 79 3.72 -10.89 -12.74
N GLN A 80 4.20 -11.71 -11.85
CA GLN A 80 5.56 -11.71 -11.34
C GLN A 80 6.18 -13.10 -11.46
N GLY A 81 7.28 -13.20 -12.17
CA GLY A 81 8.15 -14.36 -12.17
C GLY A 81 9.34 -14.13 -11.26
N GLN A 82 9.68 -15.08 -10.40
CA GLN A 82 10.80 -14.98 -9.45
C GLN A 82 11.77 -16.12 -9.68
N LEU A 83 13.06 -15.78 -9.78
CA LEU A 83 14.19 -16.70 -9.71
C LEU A 83 14.75 -16.64 -8.29
N SER A 84 14.91 -17.79 -7.65
CA SER A 84 15.56 -17.89 -6.34
C SER A 84 16.77 -18.80 -6.46
N THR A 85 17.86 -18.38 -5.84
CA THR A 85 19.11 -19.16 -5.76
C THR A 85 19.36 -19.66 -4.33
N ALA A 86 18.32 -19.73 -3.51
CA ALA A 86 18.41 -20.18 -2.12
C ALA A 86 18.73 -21.68 -1.97
N THR A 87 18.74 -22.42 -3.07
CA THR A 87 19.19 -23.81 -3.18
C THR A 87 20.34 -23.90 -4.17
N ASP A 88 21.19 -24.91 -4.07
CA ASP A 88 22.36 -25.13 -4.95
C ASP A 88 22.01 -25.21 -6.44
N GLU A 89 20.73 -25.36 -6.78
CA GLU A 89 20.21 -25.24 -8.13
C GLU A 89 19.32 -24.03 -8.28
N PRO A 90 19.54 -23.17 -9.30
CA PRO A 90 18.65 -22.05 -9.58
C PRO A 90 17.28 -22.58 -10.01
N THR A 91 16.33 -22.54 -9.12
CA THR A 91 14.93 -22.87 -9.44
C THR A 91 14.28 -21.70 -10.13
N ILE A 92 13.85 -21.91 -11.39
CA ILE A 92 12.91 -21.00 -12.07
C ILE A 92 11.64 -20.99 -11.23
N GLY A 93 11.53 -19.92 -10.44
CA GLY A 93 10.56 -19.86 -9.39
C GLY A 93 9.14 -19.62 -9.93
N THR A 94 8.31 -19.56 -9.01
CA THR A 94 6.87 -19.43 -9.11
C THR A 94 6.43 -18.21 -9.91
N VAL A 95 5.68 -18.41 -10.98
CA VAL A 95 4.90 -17.35 -11.61
C VAL A 95 3.70 -17.07 -10.73
N ARG A 96 3.62 -15.85 -10.22
CA ARG A 96 2.48 -15.35 -9.47
C ARG A 96 1.72 -14.36 -10.34
N ALA A 97 0.44 -14.59 -10.53
CA ALA A 97 -0.46 -13.68 -11.21
C ALA A 97 -1.55 -13.22 -10.25
N ARG A 98 -1.73 -11.92 -10.14
CA ARG A 98 -2.81 -11.28 -9.40
C ARG A 98 -3.69 -10.51 -10.36
N PHE A 99 -4.97 -10.81 -10.31
CA PHE A 99 -6.01 -10.09 -10.99
C PHE A 99 -6.77 -9.23 -9.98
N MET A 100 -7.02 -7.97 -10.31
CA MET A 100 -7.77 -7.04 -9.46
C MET A 100 -8.85 -6.37 -10.28
N TYR A 101 -10.09 -6.44 -9.80
CA TYR A 101 -11.18 -5.58 -10.25
C TYR A 101 -11.44 -4.52 -9.20
N ARG A 102 -11.51 -3.27 -9.62
CA ARG A 102 -11.73 -2.11 -8.76
C ARG A 102 -12.86 -1.27 -9.32
N ASN A 103 -13.75 -0.84 -8.43
CA ASN A 103 -14.92 -0.04 -8.79
C ASN A 103 -15.14 1.06 -7.75
N ALA A 104 -15.62 2.22 -8.20
CA ALA A 104 -16.18 3.26 -7.36
C ALA A 104 -17.36 3.92 -8.08
N THR A 105 -18.47 4.08 -7.37
CA THR A 105 -19.71 4.66 -7.88
C THR A 105 -20.07 5.89 -7.06
N GLU A 106 -20.16 7.04 -7.71
CA GLU A 106 -20.61 8.30 -7.11
C GLU A 106 -22.15 8.32 -7.08
N LEU A 107 -22.72 8.35 -5.88
CA LEU A 107 -24.17 8.39 -5.65
C LEU A 107 -24.75 9.82 -5.59
N GLY A 108 -23.88 10.83 -5.63
CA GLY A 108 -24.24 12.25 -5.46
C GLY A 108 -24.27 12.68 -3.99
N LYS A 109 -24.36 14.00 -3.79
CA LYS A 109 -24.37 14.64 -2.45
C LYS A 109 -23.20 14.22 -1.55
N GLY A 110 -22.03 13.87 -2.15
CA GLY A 110 -20.84 13.44 -1.41
C GLY A 110 -20.83 11.97 -1.00
N TRP A 111 -21.84 11.19 -1.38
CA TRP A 111 -21.88 9.74 -1.15
C TRP A 111 -21.20 8.96 -2.25
N ARG A 112 -20.45 7.92 -1.88
CA ARG A 112 -19.74 7.04 -2.79
C ARG A 112 -19.71 5.60 -2.26
N LEU A 113 -19.84 4.65 -3.18
CA LEU A 113 -19.58 3.22 -2.94
C LEU A 113 -18.27 2.84 -3.65
N SER A 114 -17.45 2.01 -3.04
CA SER A 114 -16.27 1.47 -3.69
C SER A 114 -16.00 0.03 -3.28
N ALA A 115 -15.46 -0.76 -4.23
CA ALA A 115 -15.09 -2.14 -3.99
C ALA A 115 -13.79 -2.52 -4.73
N VAL A 116 -13.02 -3.43 -4.11
CA VAL A 116 -11.82 -4.03 -4.69
C VAL A 116 -11.86 -5.54 -4.46
N VAL A 117 -11.92 -6.30 -5.54
CA VAL A 117 -11.88 -7.77 -5.54
C VAL A 117 -10.57 -8.21 -6.16
N ASN A 118 -9.91 -9.17 -5.53
CA ASN A 118 -8.66 -9.76 -6.03
C ASN A 118 -8.85 -11.25 -6.28
N GLY A 119 -8.18 -11.74 -7.33
CA GLY A 119 -7.97 -13.15 -7.61
C GLY A 119 -6.46 -13.41 -7.75
N GLU A 120 -5.95 -14.48 -7.18
CA GLU A 120 -4.54 -14.87 -7.26
C GLU A 120 -4.41 -16.37 -7.56
N ASN A 121 -3.47 -16.71 -8.48
CA ASN A 121 -3.17 -18.11 -8.76
C ASN A 121 -2.32 -18.78 -7.66
N ARG A 122 -1.68 -17.98 -6.83
CA ARG A 122 -0.95 -18.41 -5.63
C ARG A 122 -1.05 -17.33 -4.57
N SER A 123 -1.62 -17.66 -3.47
CA SER A 123 -1.71 -16.77 -2.32
C SER A 123 -0.33 -16.55 -1.69
N VAL A 124 -0.03 -15.32 -1.28
CA VAL A 124 1.11 -15.06 -0.39
C VAL A 124 0.78 -15.68 0.95
N LYS A 125 1.37 -16.83 1.22
CA LYS A 125 1.33 -17.36 2.58
C LYS A 125 1.99 -16.34 3.51
N ARG A 126 1.28 -15.91 4.52
CA ARG A 126 1.94 -15.27 5.65
C ARG A 126 2.94 -16.25 6.26
N PRO A 127 4.08 -15.76 6.78
CA PRO A 127 4.91 -16.60 7.62
C PRO A 127 4.03 -17.17 8.75
N ASN A 128 4.11 -18.48 8.98
CA ASN A 128 3.50 -19.07 10.17
C ASN A 128 4.19 -18.47 11.39
N LEU A 129 3.48 -17.63 12.09
CA LEU A 129 3.93 -17.07 13.36
C LEU A 129 3.40 -17.99 14.47
N SER A 130 4.29 -18.47 15.31
CA SER A 130 3.92 -19.41 16.39
C SER A 130 2.96 -18.81 17.42
N TYR A 131 2.81 -17.50 17.42
CA TYR A 131 1.93 -16.75 18.32
C TYR A 131 0.62 -16.25 17.66
N GLU A 132 0.43 -16.49 16.35
CA GLU A 132 -0.79 -16.12 15.64
C GLU A 132 -1.36 -17.33 14.90
N PRO A 133 -2.69 -17.50 14.86
CA PRO A 133 -3.31 -18.54 14.05
C PRO A 133 -2.94 -18.34 12.56
N PRO A 134 -2.64 -19.43 11.83
CA PRO A 134 -2.34 -19.33 10.41
C PRO A 134 -3.58 -18.86 9.65
N ILE A 135 -3.44 -17.79 8.89
CA ILE A 135 -4.45 -17.33 7.94
C ILE A 135 -4.09 -17.91 6.58
N GLN A 136 -4.96 -18.73 6.02
CA GLN A 136 -4.85 -19.19 4.64
C GLN A 136 -5.60 -18.19 3.77
N PRO A 137 -4.93 -17.46 2.88
CA PRO A 137 -5.60 -16.57 1.96
C PRO A 137 -6.41 -17.40 0.94
N GLU A 138 -7.61 -16.95 0.67
CA GLU A 138 -8.44 -17.46 -0.40
C GLU A 138 -7.85 -17.06 -1.77
N GLU A 139 -8.11 -17.86 -2.80
CA GLU A 139 -7.70 -17.52 -4.18
C GLU A 139 -8.46 -16.31 -4.72
N VAL A 140 -9.68 -16.10 -4.27
CA VAL A 140 -10.51 -14.92 -4.56
C VAL A 140 -10.94 -14.28 -3.25
N TYR A 141 -10.67 -12.99 -3.07
CA TYR A 141 -10.99 -12.29 -1.84
C TYR A 141 -11.37 -10.83 -2.06
N LEU A 142 -12.22 -10.32 -1.18
CA LEU A 142 -12.63 -8.93 -1.12
C LEU A 142 -11.64 -8.16 -0.26
N THR A 143 -10.85 -7.27 -0.88
CA THR A 143 -9.90 -6.41 -0.16
C THR A 143 -10.58 -5.19 0.44
N SER A 144 -11.51 -4.58 -0.32
CA SER A 144 -12.19 -3.36 0.10
C SER A 144 -13.64 -3.39 -0.36
N ALA A 145 -14.54 -2.94 0.52
CA ALA A 145 -15.92 -2.62 0.21
C ALA A 145 -16.36 -1.51 1.17
N LEU A 146 -16.44 -0.28 0.67
CA LEU A 146 -16.65 0.93 1.47
C LEU A 146 -17.86 1.71 1.01
N VAL A 147 -18.60 2.23 1.98
CA VAL A 147 -19.48 3.38 1.84
C VAL A 147 -18.73 4.60 2.38
N SER A 148 -18.64 5.65 1.60
CA SER A 148 -17.97 6.89 1.98
C SER A 148 -18.91 8.08 1.86
N TYR A 149 -18.77 9.04 2.77
CA TYR A 149 -19.48 10.29 2.76
C TYR A 149 -18.53 11.46 2.95
N ARG A 150 -18.50 12.37 1.98
CA ARG A 150 -17.64 13.58 1.98
C ARG A 150 -18.50 14.84 2.07
N PRO A 151 -18.84 15.31 3.29
CA PRO A 151 -19.64 16.52 3.46
C PRO A 151 -18.91 17.79 3.04
N LYS A 152 -17.57 17.79 3.11
CA LYS A 152 -16.69 18.91 2.76
C LYS A 152 -15.44 18.41 2.06
N SER A 153 -14.77 19.27 1.30
CA SER A 153 -13.51 18.95 0.64
C SER A 153 -12.39 18.51 1.59
N THR A 154 -12.49 18.86 2.87
CA THR A 154 -11.49 18.56 3.92
C THR A 154 -11.91 17.47 4.90
N LEU A 155 -13.07 16.83 4.70
CA LEU A 155 -13.60 15.85 5.64
C LEU A 155 -14.31 14.72 4.90
N GLU A 156 -13.93 13.48 5.19
CA GLU A 156 -14.60 12.26 4.69
C GLU A 156 -14.76 11.24 5.80
N PHE A 157 -15.89 10.58 5.83
CA PHE A 157 -16.17 9.41 6.65
C PHE A 157 -16.28 8.18 5.74
N SER A 158 -15.78 7.05 6.19
CA SER A 158 -15.88 5.78 5.45
C SER A 158 -16.18 4.64 6.40
N ALA A 159 -17.09 3.76 5.99
CA ALA A 159 -17.44 2.55 6.73
C ALA A 159 -17.43 1.34 5.81
N GLY A 160 -16.95 0.21 6.30
CA GLY A 160 -16.91 -1.05 5.57
C GLY A 160 -15.56 -1.77 5.68
N ARG A 161 -15.33 -2.76 4.84
CA ARG A 161 -14.09 -3.54 4.81
C ARG A 161 -12.99 -2.79 4.06
N ASP A 162 -11.78 -2.70 4.63
CA ASP A 162 -10.61 -2.10 3.98
C ASP A 162 -9.31 -2.49 4.72
N PRO A 163 -8.13 -2.49 4.08
CA PRO A 163 -6.86 -2.61 4.79
C PRO A 163 -6.70 -1.51 5.84
N LEU A 164 -6.03 -1.83 6.95
CA LEU A 164 -5.71 -0.86 7.99
C LEU A 164 -4.84 0.27 7.42
N PRO A 165 -5.03 1.53 7.84
CA PRO A 165 -4.13 2.62 7.49
C PRO A 165 -2.70 2.31 7.92
N SER A 166 -1.73 2.49 7.02
CA SER A 166 -0.30 2.31 7.29
C SER A 166 0.46 3.60 7.00
N GLY A 167 1.59 3.82 7.68
CA GLY A 167 2.36 5.05 7.61
C GLY A 167 2.81 5.44 6.21
N VAL A 168 3.90 4.86 5.70
CA VAL A 168 4.38 5.12 4.33
C VAL A 168 3.41 4.63 3.26
N ASN A 169 2.55 3.67 3.59
CA ASN A 169 1.58 3.05 2.66
C ASN A 169 2.23 2.49 1.38
N ASN A 170 3.34 1.78 1.54
CA ASN A 170 3.97 1.08 0.43
C ASN A 170 3.02 0.00 -0.12
N PRO A 171 2.80 -0.09 -1.45
CA PRO A 171 1.94 -1.10 -2.06
C PRO A 171 2.50 -2.52 -2.00
N ASP A 172 3.77 -2.70 -1.69
CA ASP A 172 4.41 -4.02 -1.59
C ASP A 172 4.06 -4.70 -0.26
N LEU A 173 3.28 -5.77 -0.36
CA LEU A 173 2.82 -6.57 0.78
C LEU A 173 3.91 -7.47 1.37
N THR A 174 5.06 -7.60 0.71
CA THR A 174 6.17 -8.45 1.17
C THR A 174 7.12 -7.74 2.12
N THR A 175 6.93 -6.43 2.34
CA THR A 175 7.70 -5.68 3.32
C THR A 175 7.39 -6.15 4.75
N TYR A 176 8.40 -6.18 5.62
CA TYR A 176 8.21 -6.65 7.00
C TYR A 176 7.17 -5.82 7.75
N ILE A 177 7.15 -4.50 7.56
CA ILE A 177 6.15 -3.61 8.16
C ILE A 177 4.73 -4.08 7.81
N ARG A 178 4.45 -4.33 6.53
CA ARG A 178 3.11 -4.74 6.11
C ARG A 178 2.78 -6.17 6.50
N ALA A 179 3.72 -7.08 6.31
CA ALA A 179 3.50 -8.50 6.59
C ALA A 179 3.31 -8.78 8.09
N ARG A 180 4.01 -8.05 8.96
CA ARG A 180 3.98 -8.29 10.41
C ARG A 180 2.92 -7.49 11.16
N ASN A 181 2.47 -6.35 10.61
CA ASN A 181 1.48 -5.50 11.26
C ASN A 181 0.06 -5.65 10.69
N LYS A 182 -0.19 -6.71 9.89
CA LYS A 182 -1.49 -7.01 9.30
C LYS A 182 -2.04 -5.87 8.42
N TYR A 183 -1.17 -5.25 7.64
CA TYR A 183 -1.55 -4.27 6.62
C TYR A 183 -1.75 -4.89 5.23
N GLY A 184 -1.89 -6.21 5.17
CA GLY A 184 -2.12 -6.97 3.96
C GLY A 184 -3.55 -6.85 3.44
N TYR A 185 -3.75 -7.20 2.18
CA TYR A 185 -5.07 -7.21 1.57
C TYR A 185 -5.98 -8.30 2.12
N TYR A 186 -5.40 -9.38 2.64
CA TYR A 186 -6.14 -10.46 3.29
C TYR A 186 -6.63 -10.09 4.70
N ASP A 187 -5.95 -9.11 5.31
CA ASP A 187 -6.16 -8.70 6.69
C ASP A 187 -7.16 -7.58 6.84
N ALA A 188 -7.83 -7.24 5.77
CA ALA A 188 -8.75 -6.11 5.73
C ALA A 188 -9.94 -6.34 6.70
N PRO A 189 -9.97 -5.67 7.87
CA PRO A 189 -11.08 -5.74 8.81
C PRO A 189 -12.25 -4.87 8.36
N VAL A 190 -13.38 -4.98 9.05
CA VAL A 190 -14.42 -3.96 8.95
C VAL A 190 -14.00 -2.75 9.76
N GLN A 191 -14.15 -1.55 9.22
CA GLN A 191 -13.66 -0.31 9.79
C GLN A 191 -14.70 0.81 9.72
N LEU A 192 -14.60 1.72 10.68
CA LEU A 192 -15.13 3.07 10.61
C LEU A 192 -13.93 4.02 10.62
N LYS A 193 -13.82 4.86 9.60
CA LYS A 193 -12.69 5.79 9.43
C LYS A 193 -13.19 7.21 9.22
N MET A 194 -12.42 8.17 9.74
CA MET A 194 -12.57 9.58 9.43
C MET A 194 -11.26 10.08 8.82
N PHE A 195 -11.36 10.85 7.76
CA PHE A 195 -10.26 11.59 7.17
C PHE A 195 -10.53 13.07 7.34
N TRP A 196 -9.66 13.75 8.09
CA TRP A 196 -9.70 15.18 8.24
C TRP A 196 -8.36 15.76 7.84
N TRP A 197 -8.35 16.62 6.82
CA TRP A 197 -7.11 17.22 6.30
C TRP A 197 -7.24 18.73 6.10
N GLY A 198 -6.14 19.41 6.38
CA GLY A 198 -5.94 20.82 6.13
C GLY A 198 -4.74 21.05 5.22
N LYS A 199 -4.32 22.30 5.11
CA LYS A 199 -3.18 22.69 4.29
C LYS A 199 -1.86 22.03 4.74
N HIS A 200 -1.69 21.84 6.05
CA HIS A 200 -0.42 21.38 6.64
C HIS A 200 -0.54 20.10 7.47
N TYR A 201 -1.70 19.47 7.50
CA TYR A 201 -1.90 18.27 8.30
C TYR A 201 -2.98 17.36 7.71
N GLN A 202 -2.91 16.10 8.11
CA GLN A 202 -3.98 15.10 7.96
C GLN A 202 -4.07 14.30 9.24
N ILE A 203 -5.31 14.00 9.68
CA ILE A 203 -5.59 13.09 10.80
C ILE A 203 -6.63 12.08 10.33
N ASN A 204 -6.35 10.81 10.57
CA ASN A 204 -7.22 9.71 10.18
C ASN A 204 -7.40 8.74 11.36
N PRO A 205 -8.28 9.05 12.32
CA PRO A 205 -8.68 8.10 13.34
C PRO A 205 -9.58 7.01 12.75
N TYR A 206 -9.45 5.79 13.28
CA TYR A 206 -10.25 4.66 12.85
C TYR A 206 -10.53 3.70 14.01
N ALA A 207 -11.65 3.00 13.91
CA ALA A 207 -11.97 1.83 14.70
C ALA A 207 -12.18 0.65 13.77
N PHE A 208 -11.85 -0.55 14.22
CA PHE A 208 -11.99 -1.75 13.41
C PHE A 208 -12.48 -2.96 14.22
N GLY A 209 -13.07 -3.91 13.52
CA GLY A 209 -13.49 -5.19 14.04
C GLY A 209 -13.31 -6.29 13.00
N PRO A 210 -13.50 -7.56 13.38
CA PRO A 210 -13.29 -8.69 12.50
C PRO A 210 -14.18 -8.63 11.25
N SER A 211 -13.66 -9.07 10.12
CA SER A 211 -14.42 -9.15 8.86
C SER A 211 -15.35 -10.36 8.81
N GLY A 212 -15.18 -11.31 9.72
CA GLY A 212 -15.94 -12.57 9.78
C GLY A 212 -15.29 -13.73 9.02
N THR A 213 -14.25 -13.47 8.22
CA THR A 213 -13.51 -14.50 7.48
C THR A 213 -12.28 -15.02 8.23
N GLU A 214 -11.89 -14.37 9.33
CA GLU A 214 -10.72 -14.76 10.12
C GLU A 214 -11.01 -16.00 10.96
N PRO A 215 -10.00 -16.88 11.20
CA PRO A 215 -10.06 -17.93 12.19
C PRO A 215 -10.41 -17.38 13.57
N THR A 216 -11.07 -18.18 14.40
CA THR A 216 -11.57 -17.74 15.73
C THR A 216 -10.50 -17.04 16.58
N GLY A 217 -9.27 -17.53 16.60
CA GLY A 217 -8.18 -16.92 17.37
C GLY A 217 -7.57 -15.66 16.76
N ALA A 218 -7.88 -15.36 15.48
CA ALA A 218 -7.35 -14.20 14.76
C ALA A 218 -8.34 -13.03 14.65
N LYS A 219 -9.56 -13.19 15.16
CA LYS A 219 -10.59 -12.13 15.21
C LYS A 219 -10.12 -11.01 16.12
N GLU A 220 -9.82 -9.87 15.55
CA GLU A 220 -9.25 -8.72 16.26
C GLU A 220 -10.17 -7.52 16.14
N SER A 221 -10.35 -6.79 17.25
CA SER A 221 -11.05 -5.51 17.31
C SER A 221 -10.14 -4.47 17.91
N GLY A 222 -10.33 -3.21 17.55
CA GLY A 222 -9.50 -2.16 18.10
C GLY A 222 -9.68 -0.82 17.40
N GLY A 223 -8.65 0.00 17.49
CA GLY A 223 -8.63 1.30 16.87
C GLY A 223 -7.23 1.87 16.76
N GLY A 224 -7.13 3.00 16.10
CA GLY A 224 -5.87 3.69 15.92
C GLY A 224 -6.04 5.04 15.25
N SER A 225 -4.93 5.64 14.92
CA SER A 225 -4.90 6.92 14.23
C SER A 225 -3.63 7.04 13.40
N LEU A 226 -3.77 7.62 12.22
CA LEU A 226 -2.66 8.11 11.43
C LEU A 226 -2.70 9.63 11.43
N ALA A 227 -1.62 10.27 11.86
CA ALA A 227 -1.47 11.71 11.86
C ALA A 227 -0.26 12.12 11.04
N GLU A 228 -0.42 13.11 10.17
CA GLU A 228 0.61 13.64 9.29
C GLU A 228 0.72 15.15 9.42
N PHE A 229 1.95 15.64 9.33
CA PHE A 229 2.26 17.06 9.24
C PHE A 229 3.10 17.33 7.98
N TYR A 230 2.74 18.40 7.23
CA TYR A 230 3.30 18.73 5.93
C TYR A 230 4.16 19.98 5.98
N LEU A 231 5.43 19.85 5.64
CA LEU A 231 6.38 20.95 5.44
C LEU A 231 6.61 21.13 3.94
N LEU A 232 6.09 22.22 3.40
CA LEU A 232 6.13 22.52 1.96
C LEU A 232 7.18 23.58 1.68
N GLY A 233 8.27 23.21 1.03
CA GLY A 233 9.29 24.12 0.51
C GLY A 233 9.20 24.29 -1.01
N LYS A 234 9.96 25.24 -1.56
CA LYS A 234 9.98 25.51 -3.01
C LYS A 234 10.38 24.29 -3.85
N HIS A 235 11.29 23.47 -3.33
CA HIS A 235 11.83 22.28 -4.04
C HIS A 235 11.86 21.04 -3.14
N THR A 236 11.28 21.13 -1.97
CA THR A 236 11.32 20.10 -0.95
C THR A 236 9.93 19.93 -0.37
N THR A 237 9.48 18.71 -0.26
CA THR A 237 8.23 18.35 0.42
C THR A 237 8.54 17.32 1.47
N THR A 238 8.20 17.61 2.71
CA THR A 238 8.41 16.69 3.82
C THR A 238 7.07 16.38 4.47
N VAL A 239 6.80 15.10 4.66
CA VAL A 239 5.69 14.60 5.46
C VAL A 239 6.28 13.86 6.65
N LEU A 240 6.00 14.36 7.83
CA LEU A 240 6.27 13.68 9.10
C LEU A 240 4.98 13.09 9.60
N GLY A 241 4.98 11.82 9.96
CA GLY A 241 3.78 11.17 10.43
C GLY A 241 4.03 10.20 11.56
N VAL A 242 2.95 9.85 12.23
CA VAL A 242 2.89 8.79 13.22
C VAL A 242 1.64 7.95 12.97
N ASN A 243 1.82 6.63 13.01
CA ASN A 243 0.75 5.66 12.97
C ASN A 243 0.65 5.00 14.34
N THR A 244 -0.56 4.93 14.89
CA THR A 244 -0.83 4.25 16.15
C THR A 244 -1.91 3.22 15.96
N LEU A 245 -1.81 2.10 16.68
CA LEU A 245 -2.81 1.05 16.66
C LEU A 245 -2.86 0.34 17.99
N HIS A 246 -4.07 0.05 18.45
CA HIS A 246 -4.34 -0.89 19.54
C HIS A 246 -5.35 -1.92 19.03
N GLY A 247 -5.05 -3.21 19.25
CA GLY A 247 -5.88 -4.32 18.80
C GLY A 247 -5.92 -5.44 19.81
N GLU A 248 -7.11 -6.00 20.00
CA GLU A 248 -7.38 -7.11 20.91
C GLU A 248 -8.02 -8.27 20.15
N ALA A 249 -7.40 -9.43 20.26
CA ALA A 249 -7.92 -10.72 19.83
C ALA A 249 -7.99 -11.68 21.03
N SER A 250 -8.69 -12.80 20.88
CA SER A 250 -8.81 -13.78 21.95
C SER A 250 -7.47 -14.38 22.39
N THR A 251 -6.47 -14.38 21.52
CA THR A 251 -5.14 -14.98 21.77
C THR A 251 -4.04 -13.96 21.95
N LEU A 252 -4.22 -12.73 21.46
CA LEU A 252 -3.15 -11.75 21.35
C LEU A 252 -3.69 -10.32 21.46
N HIS A 253 -3.06 -9.51 22.29
CA HIS A 253 -3.20 -8.05 22.28
C HIS A 253 -1.97 -7.43 21.64
N ARG A 254 -2.15 -6.33 20.89
CA ARG A 254 -1.03 -5.57 20.34
C ARG A 254 -1.27 -4.07 20.46
N THR A 255 -0.20 -3.35 20.77
CA THR A 255 -0.16 -1.89 20.73
C THR A 255 1.04 -1.46 19.91
N MET A 256 0.84 -0.61 18.94
CA MET A 256 1.86 -0.19 17.99
C MET A 256 1.95 1.32 17.93
N VAL A 257 3.19 1.82 17.78
CA VAL A 257 3.51 3.18 17.41
C VAL A 257 4.54 3.13 16.28
N GLY A 258 4.26 3.82 15.18
CA GLY A 258 5.09 3.83 13.97
C GLY A 258 5.33 5.26 13.47
N PRO A 259 6.42 5.92 13.88
CA PRO A 259 6.84 7.17 13.22
C PRO A 259 7.30 6.89 11.79
N TYR A 260 7.01 7.83 10.89
CA TYR A 260 7.42 7.74 9.48
C TYR A 260 7.72 9.08 8.86
N LEU A 261 8.50 9.02 7.78
CA LEU A 261 8.94 10.16 6.98
C LEU A 261 8.70 9.88 5.51
N ARG A 262 8.17 10.86 4.78
CA ARG A 262 8.22 10.94 3.33
C ARG A 262 8.89 12.26 2.93
N LEU A 263 10.06 12.19 2.33
CA LEU A 263 10.84 13.34 1.88
C LEU A 263 10.98 13.31 0.36
N GLY A 264 10.59 14.39 -0.29
CA GLY A 264 10.73 14.59 -1.73
C GLY A 264 11.67 15.76 -2.03
N LEU A 265 12.63 15.53 -2.92
CA LEU A 265 13.65 16.47 -3.35
C LEU A 265 13.75 16.43 -4.88
N ARG A 266 12.96 17.26 -5.59
CA ARG A 266 12.91 17.27 -7.06
C ARG A 266 12.65 15.86 -7.64
N SER A 267 13.68 15.23 -8.25
CA SER A 267 13.56 13.92 -8.90
C SER A 267 13.85 12.73 -7.98
N TRP A 268 14.19 12.93 -6.73
CA TRP A 268 14.50 11.86 -5.78
C TRP A 268 13.91 12.12 -4.40
N GLY A 269 13.97 11.15 -3.54
CA GLY A 269 13.50 11.29 -2.16
C GLY A 269 13.69 10.05 -1.33
N ILE A 270 13.22 10.14 -0.10
CA ILE A 270 13.34 9.11 0.92
C ILE A 270 11.96 8.80 1.50
N LEU A 271 11.68 7.52 1.69
CA LEU A 271 10.58 7.03 2.51
C LEU A 271 11.18 6.23 3.64
N ALA A 272 10.73 6.45 4.86
CA ALA A 272 11.18 5.68 6.03
C ALA A 272 10.04 5.49 7.01
N GLU A 273 9.97 4.33 7.64
CA GLU A 273 9.00 3.97 8.68
C GLU A 273 9.64 3.02 9.67
N HIS A 274 9.31 3.17 10.95
CA HIS A 274 9.78 2.28 12.00
C HIS A 274 8.64 1.99 12.97
N ASP A 275 8.11 0.78 12.91
CA ASP A 275 7.01 0.33 13.76
C ASP A 275 7.55 -0.41 14.99
N ILE A 276 7.14 0.03 16.15
CA ILE A 276 7.38 -0.64 17.43
C ILE A 276 6.04 -1.21 17.90
N THR A 277 5.95 -2.52 17.97
CA THR A 277 4.74 -3.23 18.39
C THR A 277 4.99 -4.01 19.67
N ASN A 278 4.30 -3.65 20.74
CA ASN A 278 4.22 -4.47 21.94
C ASN A 278 3.11 -5.49 21.76
N ARG A 279 3.42 -6.76 21.97
CA ARG A 279 2.48 -7.89 21.86
C ARG A 279 2.42 -8.63 23.19
N SER A 280 1.22 -8.95 23.65
CA SER A 280 1.00 -9.76 24.85
C SER A 280 0.02 -10.90 24.56
N LEU A 281 0.36 -12.09 25.02
CA LEU A 281 -0.48 -13.28 24.85
C LEU A 281 -1.56 -13.30 25.93
N THR A 282 -2.81 -13.54 25.54
CA THR A 282 -3.94 -13.60 26.48
C THR A 282 -3.84 -14.80 27.44
N ALA A 283 -3.33 -15.94 26.94
CA ALA A 283 -3.20 -17.17 27.73
C ALA A 283 -1.95 -17.23 28.61
N SER A 284 -1.07 -16.23 28.55
CA SER A 284 0.21 -16.23 29.27
C SER A 284 0.59 -14.79 29.60
N PRO A 285 1.22 -14.52 30.78
CA PRO A 285 1.72 -13.18 31.11
C PRO A 285 2.90 -12.73 30.22
N THR A 286 3.15 -13.42 29.11
CA THR A 286 4.26 -13.16 28.22
C THR A 286 3.94 -11.95 27.33
N SER A 287 4.82 -10.96 27.40
CA SER A 287 4.84 -9.84 26.44
C SER A 287 6.18 -9.76 25.75
N PHE A 288 6.19 -9.25 24.52
CA PHE A 288 7.41 -9.08 23.73
C PHE A 288 7.29 -7.91 22.76
N LEU A 289 8.43 -7.29 22.46
CA LEU A 289 8.52 -6.21 21.50
C LEU A 289 8.93 -6.74 20.12
N GLN A 290 8.32 -6.18 19.11
CA GLN A 290 8.66 -6.36 17.71
C GLN A 290 8.98 -5.00 17.10
N HIS A 291 10.12 -4.91 16.41
CA HIS A 291 10.55 -3.76 15.65
C HIS A 291 10.54 -4.13 14.17
N ALA A 292 9.84 -3.36 13.35
CA ALA A 292 9.86 -3.48 11.91
C ALA A 292 10.26 -2.15 11.30
N SER A 293 11.31 -2.15 10.47
CA SER A 293 11.85 -0.95 9.86
C SER A 293 11.82 -1.08 8.33
N TYR A 294 11.60 0.03 7.68
CA TYR A 294 11.63 0.18 6.23
C TYR A 294 12.27 1.51 5.87
N ALA A 295 13.17 1.49 4.90
CA ALA A 295 13.74 2.69 4.31
C ALA A 295 13.87 2.49 2.79
N GLN A 296 13.46 3.48 2.01
CA GLN A 296 13.57 3.49 0.56
C GLN A 296 14.18 4.81 0.11
N LEU A 297 15.30 4.73 -0.60
CA LEU A 297 15.81 5.81 -1.43
C LEU A 297 15.28 5.60 -2.85
N PHE A 298 14.69 6.62 -3.44
CA PHE A 298 14.16 6.53 -4.80
C PHE A 298 14.62 7.70 -5.66
N TRP A 299 14.75 7.44 -6.96
CA TRP A 299 15.16 8.41 -7.96
C TRP A 299 14.39 8.23 -9.26
N TYR A 300 13.92 9.35 -9.83
CA TYR A 300 13.29 9.43 -11.13
C TYR A 300 14.23 10.12 -12.14
N PRO A 301 15.15 9.41 -12.82
CA PRO A 301 15.98 10.00 -13.88
C PRO A 301 15.14 10.50 -15.06
N ARG A 302 14.00 9.86 -15.27
CA ARG A 302 12.92 10.27 -16.16
C ARG A 302 11.58 10.06 -15.47
N GLU A 303 10.55 10.76 -15.87
CA GLU A 303 9.22 10.67 -15.24
C GLU A 303 8.63 9.26 -15.30
N TRP A 304 8.96 8.50 -16.34
CA TRP A 304 8.51 7.13 -16.56
C TRP A 304 9.45 6.05 -15.99
N LEU A 305 10.60 6.42 -15.45
CA LEU A 305 11.60 5.48 -14.91
C LEU A 305 11.85 5.76 -13.43
N LEU A 306 11.58 4.77 -12.60
CA LEU A 306 11.83 4.77 -11.16
C LEU A 306 12.96 3.79 -10.84
N ILE A 307 13.94 4.24 -10.09
CA ILE A 307 15.02 3.43 -9.53
C ILE A 307 14.93 3.56 -8.01
N SER A 308 14.98 2.45 -7.29
CA SER A 308 14.89 2.43 -5.83
C SER A 308 15.90 1.49 -5.20
N ALA A 309 16.44 1.90 -4.06
CA ALA A 309 17.15 1.04 -3.12
C ALA A 309 16.35 0.98 -1.83
N ILE A 310 16.07 -0.21 -1.32
CA ILE A 310 15.22 -0.46 -0.16
C ILE A 310 15.98 -1.30 0.86
N GLY A 311 15.95 -0.88 2.12
CA GLY A 311 16.40 -1.65 3.26
C GLY A 311 15.25 -1.94 4.21
N GLU A 312 15.22 -3.14 4.73
CA GLU A 312 14.22 -3.61 5.68
C GLU A 312 14.88 -4.36 6.83
N GLN A 313 14.32 -4.20 8.02
CA GLN A 313 14.73 -4.96 9.19
C GLN A 313 13.49 -5.39 9.98
N LEU A 314 13.55 -6.61 10.50
CA LEU A 314 12.58 -7.13 11.47
C LEU A 314 13.33 -7.72 12.65
N GLN A 315 12.98 -7.29 13.85
CA GLN A 315 13.51 -7.84 15.10
C GLN A 315 12.35 -8.11 16.05
N THR A 316 12.25 -9.35 16.54
CA THR A 316 11.29 -9.76 17.55
C THR A 316 12.05 -10.28 18.77
N GLN A 317 11.66 -9.85 19.96
CA GLN A 317 12.27 -10.28 21.24
C GLN A 317 11.83 -11.71 21.62
N ARG A 318 12.54 -12.30 22.59
CA ARG A 318 12.12 -13.57 23.19
C ARG A 318 10.70 -13.50 23.76
N PRO A 319 9.92 -14.59 23.75
CA PRO A 319 10.33 -15.97 23.37
C PRO A 319 10.31 -16.25 21.86
N PHE A 320 9.79 -15.34 21.04
CA PHE A 320 9.60 -15.52 19.58
C PHE A 320 10.72 -14.84 18.78
N GLN A 321 11.95 -15.05 19.20
CA GLN A 321 13.12 -14.36 18.67
C GLN A 321 13.25 -14.53 17.15
N GLU A 322 13.28 -13.40 16.45
CA GLU A 322 13.50 -13.27 15.00
C GLU A 322 14.44 -12.08 14.75
N HIS A 323 15.36 -12.22 13.82
CA HIS A 323 16.15 -11.11 13.33
C HIS A 323 16.41 -11.28 11.84
N LEU A 324 15.64 -10.57 11.04
CA LEU A 324 15.69 -10.60 9.57
C LEU A 324 16.16 -9.25 9.05
N ILE A 325 17.05 -9.28 8.07
CA ILE A 325 17.47 -8.11 7.28
C ILE A 325 17.19 -8.41 5.82
N ALA A 326 16.66 -7.44 5.09
CA ALA A 326 16.51 -7.53 3.66
C ALA A 326 16.94 -6.25 2.97
N GLY A 327 17.56 -6.41 1.80
CA GLY A 327 17.84 -5.32 0.89
C GLY A 327 17.24 -5.62 -0.48
N ARG A 328 16.81 -4.56 -1.17
CA ARG A 328 16.26 -4.65 -2.52
C ARG A 328 16.78 -3.52 -3.39
N PHE A 329 16.95 -3.83 -4.66
CA PHE A 329 17.14 -2.85 -5.70
C PHE A 329 16.06 -3.06 -6.75
N GLU A 330 15.35 -2.00 -7.09
CA GLU A 330 14.20 -2.04 -7.99
C GLU A 330 14.36 -1.04 -9.12
N VAL A 331 14.04 -1.48 -10.33
CA VAL A 331 13.90 -0.61 -11.49
C VAL A 331 12.50 -0.82 -12.06
N THR A 332 11.71 0.23 -12.12
CA THR A 332 10.34 0.18 -12.64
C THR A 332 10.20 1.17 -13.78
N SER A 333 9.82 0.66 -14.96
CA SER A 333 9.53 1.44 -16.15
C SER A 333 8.03 1.45 -16.42
N ARG A 334 7.47 2.63 -16.57
CA ARG A 334 6.10 2.85 -16.97
C ARG A 334 6.07 3.13 -18.47
N PHE A 335 5.83 2.09 -19.26
CA PHE A 335 5.81 2.18 -20.70
C PHE A 335 4.59 2.96 -21.22
N SER A 336 3.43 2.73 -20.61
CA SER A 336 2.20 3.47 -20.86
C SER A 336 1.33 3.45 -19.58
N ASN A 337 0.20 4.17 -19.61
CA ASN A 337 -0.81 4.06 -18.53
C ASN A 337 -1.42 2.64 -18.41
N HIS A 338 -1.21 1.77 -19.41
CA HIS A 338 -1.67 0.38 -19.42
C HIS A 338 -0.59 -0.63 -19.03
N ILE A 339 0.70 -0.31 -19.23
CA ILE A 339 1.81 -1.25 -19.12
C ILE A 339 2.90 -0.71 -18.20
N THR A 340 3.22 -1.47 -17.17
CA THR A 340 4.37 -1.21 -16.30
C THR A 340 5.24 -2.47 -16.21
N LEU A 341 6.55 -2.29 -16.39
CA LEU A 341 7.56 -3.33 -16.26
C LEU A 341 8.43 -3.05 -15.03
N GLY A 342 8.76 -4.08 -14.27
CA GLY A 342 9.62 -3.97 -13.10
C GLY A 342 10.62 -5.10 -13.02
N VAL A 343 11.82 -4.77 -12.56
CA VAL A 343 12.86 -5.73 -12.18
C VAL A 343 13.22 -5.46 -10.73
N THR A 344 13.22 -6.48 -9.92
CA THR A 344 13.58 -6.40 -8.50
C THR A 344 14.64 -7.44 -8.19
N SER A 345 15.77 -7.02 -7.66
CA SER A 345 16.74 -7.90 -7.01
C SER A 345 16.55 -7.78 -5.50
N ARG A 346 16.40 -8.88 -4.81
CA ARG A 346 16.23 -8.93 -3.35
C ARG A 346 17.20 -9.92 -2.75
N PHE A 347 17.79 -9.57 -1.63
CA PHE A 347 18.45 -10.48 -0.71
C PHE A 347 17.79 -10.38 0.67
N GLN A 348 17.73 -11.51 1.34
CA GLN A 348 17.22 -11.61 2.70
C GLN A 348 18.16 -12.50 3.49
N GLU A 349 18.45 -12.09 4.72
CA GLU A 349 19.28 -12.85 5.64
C GLU A 349 18.56 -13.00 6.98
N ASN A 350 18.58 -14.22 7.52
CA ASN A 350 18.18 -14.49 8.90
C ASN A 350 19.45 -14.48 9.76
N MET A 351 19.62 -13.44 10.54
CA MET A 351 20.81 -13.20 11.37
C MET A 351 20.99 -14.23 12.51
N ILE A 352 19.95 -15.00 12.82
CA ILE A 352 20.01 -16.04 13.87
C ILE A 352 20.50 -17.36 13.27
N SER A 353 19.97 -17.74 12.11
CA SER A 353 20.32 -18.99 11.43
C SER A 353 21.38 -18.83 10.35
N SER A 354 21.84 -17.61 10.08
CA SER A 354 22.77 -17.24 9.01
C SER A 354 22.32 -17.75 7.63
N GLN A 355 21.01 -17.85 7.42
CA GLN A 355 20.45 -18.24 6.12
C GLN A 355 20.33 -17.02 5.22
N PHE A 356 20.99 -17.09 4.07
CA PHE A 356 20.97 -16.08 3.04
C PHE A 356 20.13 -16.53 1.84
N ALA A 357 19.19 -15.69 1.39
CA ALA A 357 18.27 -16.01 0.31
C ALA A 357 18.23 -14.86 -0.72
N PRO A 358 19.05 -14.91 -1.77
CA PRO A 358 18.96 -13.97 -2.87
C PRO A 358 17.87 -14.38 -3.86
N SER A 359 17.25 -13.39 -4.49
CA SER A 359 16.25 -13.61 -5.54
C SER A 359 16.21 -12.45 -6.53
N VAL A 360 15.78 -12.73 -7.76
CA VAL A 360 15.48 -11.74 -8.79
C VAL A 360 14.06 -11.97 -9.27
N ALA A 361 13.28 -10.90 -9.37
CA ALA A 361 11.92 -10.97 -9.86
C ALA A 361 11.72 -10.03 -11.06
N LEU A 362 11.00 -10.52 -12.06
CA LEU A 362 10.46 -9.75 -13.17
C LEU A 362 8.97 -9.55 -12.95
N GLN A 363 8.50 -8.33 -13.11
CA GLN A 363 7.10 -7.97 -12.95
C GLN A 363 6.57 -7.30 -14.21
N LEU A 364 5.42 -7.79 -14.68
CA LEU A 364 4.60 -7.14 -15.69
C LEU A 364 3.27 -6.77 -15.05
N ALA A 365 2.90 -5.50 -15.08
CA ALA A 365 1.57 -5.05 -14.71
C ALA A 365 0.83 -4.52 -15.94
N LEU A 366 -0.36 -5.07 -16.19
CA LEU A 366 -1.30 -4.66 -17.21
C LEU A 366 -2.51 -4.04 -16.53
N LYS A 367 -3.01 -2.93 -17.06
CA LYS A 367 -4.15 -2.21 -16.50
C LYS A 367 -5.07 -1.73 -17.62
N THR A 368 -6.38 -1.94 -17.47
CA THR A 368 -7.38 -1.18 -18.23
C THR A 368 -7.62 0.14 -17.51
N VAL A 369 -7.85 1.20 -18.24
CA VAL A 369 -8.18 2.52 -17.71
C VAL A 369 -9.50 2.94 -18.32
N GLN A 370 -10.52 3.10 -17.51
CA GLN A 370 -11.82 3.67 -17.88
C GLN A 370 -12.20 4.83 -16.98
#